data_8aca3e40c33863fd889a9a1ca94db7c9
#
_entry.id   8aca3e40c33863fd889a9a1ca94db7c9
#
_cell.length_a   1.000
_cell.length_b   1.000
_cell.length_c   1.000
_cell.angle_alpha   90.00
_cell.angle_beta   90.00
_cell.angle_gamma   90.00
#
_symmetry.space_group_name_H-M   'P 1'
#
loop_
_entity.id
_entity.type
_entity.pdbx_description
1 polymer ?
#
loop_
_entity_poly.entity_id
_entity_poly.type
_entity_poly.pdbx_seq_one_letter_code
_entity_poly.pdbx_strand_id
1 'polypeptide(L)'
;LESRIRTANQIRCIFPPARPRPGVRPALLRKAFSLVYHVLYKGVQVVAGIELPCEAELGRNFVIDHSGGIVVSGFARFGNDCRIRNGVVVGLAEVGDPAAPVIGDNVDIGAGAKVLGRIRIGNNVRIGANAVVIRDVPDDHIAVGVPAVVKPRKARVEAAA
;
A
#
# COMPACT_ATOMS: atom_id res chain seq x y z
N LEU A 1 20.83 14.93 0.09
CA LEU A 1 20.16 14.76 1.41
C LEU A 1 19.05 13.70 1.35
N GLU A 2 18.27 13.66 0.25
CA GLU A 2 17.14 12.71 0.06
C GLU A 2 17.58 11.24 -0.06
N SER A 3 18.71 10.96 -0.68
CA SER A 3 19.22 9.59 -0.79
C SER A 3 19.58 8.97 0.57
N ARG A 4 20.03 9.79 1.52
CA ARG A 4 20.34 9.37 2.89
C ARG A 4 19.08 9.08 3.72
N ILE A 5 17.97 9.79 3.46
CA ILE A 5 16.70 9.57 4.16
C ILE A 5 16.06 8.26 3.71
N ARG A 6 16.11 7.93 2.42
CA ARG A 6 15.59 6.65 1.90
C ARG A 6 16.32 5.44 2.48
N THR A 7 17.65 5.53 2.57
CA THR A 7 18.45 4.42 3.12
C THR A 7 18.21 4.23 4.63
N ALA A 8 18.00 5.31 5.37
CA ALA A 8 17.72 5.24 6.80
C ALA A 8 16.33 4.64 7.10
N ASN A 9 15.31 4.91 6.27
CA ASN A 9 13.99 4.33 6.43
C ASN A 9 13.94 2.84 6.06
N GLN A 10 14.63 2.42 5.01
CA GLN A 10 14.71 1.00 4.64
C GLN A 10 15.34 0.15 5.75
N ILE A 11 16.28 0.71 6.51
CA ILE A 11 16.90 0.01 7.65
C ILE A 11 15.94 -0.09 8.84
N ARG A 12 15.00 0.84 8.98
CA ARG A 12 14.01 0.84 10.06
C ARG A 12 13.02 -0.31 10.01
N CYS A 13 12.68 -0.81 8.83
CA CYS A 13 11.72 -1.92 8.67
C CYS A 13 12.26 -3.28 9.10
N ILE A 14 13.55 -3.49 8.97
CA ILE A 14 14.17 -4.74 9.40
C ILE A 14 14.27 -4.82 10.92
N PHE A 15 14.28 -3.67 11.57
CA PHE A 15 14.29 -3.54 13.02
C PHE A 15 13.43 -2.33 13.39
N PRO A 16 12.15 -2.51 13.73
CA PRO A 16 11.38 -1.45 14.36
C PRO A 16 12.18 -0.92 15.55
N PRO A 17 12.09 0.37 15.90
CA PRO A 17 12.81 0.92 17.02
C PRO A 17 12.30 0.31 18.33
N ALA A 18 12.67 -0.94 18.58
CA ALA A 18 12.61 -1.51 19.89
C ALA A 18 13.59 -0.70 20.75
N ARG A 19 13.10 -0.15 21.85
CA ARG A 19 13.94 0.48 22.87
C ARG A 19 15.19 -0.37 23.05
N PRO A 20 16.40 0.22 23.04
CA PRO A 20 17.63 -0.55 23.07
C PRO A 20 17.69 -1.34 24.37
N ARG A 21 17.40 -2.63 24.28
CA ARG A 21 17.82 -3.57 25.32
C ARG A 21 19.32 -3.77 25.15
N PRO A 22 20.12 -3.63 26.21
CA PRO A 22 21.56 -3.88 26.16
C PRO A 22 21.78 -5.39 25.97
N GLY A 23 21.88 -5.82 24.74
CA GLY A 23 22.25 -7.18 24.35
C GLY A 23 22.94 -7.09 23.01
N VAL A 24 24.27 -7.27 23.03
CA VAL A 24 25.16 -7.15 21.89
C VAL A 24 24.74 -8.17 20.82
N ARG A 25 23.99 -7.72 19.82
CA ARG A 25 23.91 -8.45 18.54
C ARG A 25 25.03 -7.91 17.66
N PRO A 26 25.97 -8.77 17.24
CA PRO A 26 27.12 -8.32 16.46
C PRO A 26 26.63 -7.60 15.18
N ALA A 27 27.23 -6.47 14.87
CA ALA A 27 26.90 -5.64 13.69
C ALA A 27 26.95 -6.47 12.38
N LEU A 28 27.75 -7.52 12.35
CA LEU A 28 27.87 -8.47 11.26
C LEU A 28 26.58 -9.26 11.02
N LEU A 29 25.94 -9.74 12.08
CA LEU A 29 24.68 -10.47 11.99
C LEU A 29 23.56 -9.60 11.42
N ARG A 30 23.53 -8.34 11.82
CA ARG A 30 22.57 -7.36 11.32
C ARG A 30 22.75 -7.07 9.83
N LYS A 31 24.00 -6.99 9.36
CA LYS A 31 24.32 -6.82 7.93
C LYS A 31 23.91 -8.06 7.12
N ALA A 32 24.17 -9.26 7.65
CA ALA A 32 23.78 -10.50 6.99
C ALA A 32 22.26 -10.62 6.83
N PHE A 33 21.48 -10.33 7.89
CA PHE A 33 20.01 -10.32 7.80
C PHE A 33 19.49 -9.24 6.83
N SER A 34 20.12 -8.07 6.80
CA SER A 34 19.76 -7.02 5.85
C SER A 34 20.00 -7.46 4.41
N LEU A 35 21.11 -8.13 4.13
CA LEU A 35 21.41 -8.66 2.80
C LEU A 35 20.39 -9.72 2.37
N VAL A 36 20.09 -10.69 3.25
CA VAL A 36 19.09 -11.73 2.98
C VAL A 36 17.72 -11.11 2.69
N TYR A 37 17.29 -10.14 3.49
CA TYR A 37 16.04 -9.42 3.24
C TYR A 37 16.03 -8.76 1.87
N HIS A 38 17.08 -8.03 1.49
CA HIS A 38 17.14 -7.35 0.19
C HIS A 38 17.12 -8.34 -0.98
N VAL A 39 17.81 -9.47 -0.86
CA VAL A 39 17.81 -10.52 -1.89
C VAL A 39 16.41 -11.13 -2.04
N LEU A 40 15.78 -11.50 -0.92
CA LEU A 40 14.43 -12.07 -0.93
C LEU A 40 13.40 -11.06 -1.44
N TYR A 41 13.49 -9.80 -1.00
CA TYR A 41 12.60 -8.74 -1.46
C TYR A 41 12.71 -8.50 -2.98
N LYS A 42 13.94 -8.45 -3.50
CA LYS A 42 14.18 -8.36 -4.94
C LYS A 42 13.70 -9.59 -5.69
N GLY A 43 13.87 -10.77 -5.12
CA GLY A 43 13.32 -12.01 -5.68
C GLY A 43 11.81 -11.96 -5.81
N VAL A 44 11.09 -11.52 -4.78
CA VAL A 44 9.63 -11.36 -4.80
C VAL A 44 9.21 -10.30 -5.82
N GLN A 45 9.89 -9.16 -5.89
CA GLN A 45 9.62 -8.13 -6.90
C GLN A 45 9.70 -8.68 -8.32
N VAL A 46 10.75 -9.44 -8.63
CA VAL A 46 10.98 -9.96 -9.99
C VAL A 46 10.00 -11.08 -10.32
N VAL A 47 9.76 -12.00 -9.39
CA VAL A 47 8.93 -13.20 -9.65
C VAL A 47 7.44 -12.90 -9.55
N ALA A 48 7.01 -12.15 -8.53
CA ALA A 48 5.60 -11.86 -8.30
C ALA A 48 5.14 -10.52 -8.89
N GLY A 49 6.06 -9.65 -9.29
CA GLY A 49 5.72 -8.31 -9.77
C GLY A 49 5.02 -7.45 -8.71
N ILE A 50 5.38 -7.63 -7.43
CA ILE A 50 4.80 -6.90 -6.30
C ILE A 50 5.86 -6.04 -5.65
N GLU A 51 5.64 -4.73 -5.66
CA GLU A 51 6.43 -3.75 -4.92
C GLU A 51 5.61 -3.25 -3.73
N LEU A 52 5.81 -3.87 -2.59
CA LEU A 52 5.15 -3.56 -1.33
C LEU A 52 6.23 -3.40 -0.25
N PRO A 53 6.74 -2.18 -0.04
CA PRO A 53 7.78 -1.95 0.95
C PRO A 53 7.23 -2.11 2.37
N CYS A 54 8.09 -2.54 3.26
CA CYS A 54 7.74 -2.79 4.66
C CYS A 54 7.40 -1.52 5.45
N GLU A 55 7.64 -0.35 4.88
CA GLU A 55 7.24 0.95 5.44
C GLU A 55 5.75 1.24 5.29
N ALA A 56 5.08 0.58 4.34
CA ALA A 56 3.64 0.71 4.17
C ALA A 56 2.92 0.15 5.40
N GLU A 57 2.00 0.93 5.94
CA GLU A 57 1.18 0.49 7.07
C GLU A 57 -0.02 -0.29 6.53
N LEU A 58 -0.09 -1.57 6.85
CA LEU A 58 -1.20 -2.45 6.45
C LEU A 58 -2.00 -2.86 7.68
N GLY A 59 -3.31 -2.72 7.59
CA GLY A 59 -4.24 -3.23 8.60
C GLY A 59 -4.36 -4.76 8.56
N ARG A 60 -5.22 -5.29 9.42
CA ARG A 60 -5.49 -6.75 9.49
C ARG A 60 -6.26 -7.21 8.25
N ASN A 61 -6.10 -8.48 7.89
CA ASN A 61 -6.79 -9.14 6.77
C ASN A 61 -6.57 -8.41 5.42
N PHE A 62 -5.38 -7.88 5.19
CA PHE A 62 -5.02 -7.31 3.89
C PHE A 62 -4.85 -8.42 2.86
N VAL A 63 -5.61 -8.37 1.77
CA VAL A 63 -5.65 -9.43 0.75
C VAL A 63 -5.15 -8.91 -0.59
N ILE A 64 -4.27 -9.67 -1.22
CA ILE A 64 -3.84 -9.45 -2.61
C ILE A 64 -4.44 -10.56 -3.46
N ASP A 65 -5.45 -10.21 -4.28
CA ASP A 65 -5.98 -11.13 -5.29
C ASP A 65 -5.16 -10.95 -6.58
N HIS A 66 -4.49 -11.95 -7.02
CA HIS A 66 -3.62 -11.96 -8.19
C HIS A 66 -2.37 -11.08 -8.07
N SER A 67 -1.24 -11.64 -8.35
CA SER A 67 0.06 -10.96 -8.41
C SER A 67 0.24 -10.23 -9.75
N GLY A 68 1.26 -9.38 -9.83
CA GLY A 68 1.71 -8.71 -11.05
C GLY A 68 1.37 -7.23 -11.11
N GLY A 69 2.41 -6.42 -11.27
CA GLY A 69 2.31 -4.97 -11.48
C GLY A 69 1.75 -4.17 -10.30
N ILE A 70 1.79 -4.72 -9.10
CA ILE A 70 1.36 -4.02 -7.88
C ILE A 70 2.50 -3.14 -7.39
N VAL A 71 2.22 -1.85 -7.22
CA VAL A 71 3.18 -0.88 -6.68
C VAL A 71 2.51 -0.09 -5.56
N VAL A 72 3.04 -0.19 -4.35
CA VAL A 72 2.55 0.54 -3.18
C VAL A 72 3.67 1.39 -2.61
N SER A 73 3.39 2.67 -2.38
CA SER A 73 4.33 3.56 -1.71
C SER A 73 4.53 3.18 -0.24
N GLY A 74 5.75 3.27 0.26
CA GLY A 74 6.06 3.07 1.68
C GLY A 74 5.40 4.08 2.63
N PHE A 75 4.80 5.14 2.10
CA PHE A 75 4.05 6.12 2.90
C PHE A 75 2.54 5.85 2.91
N ALA A 76 2.06 4.87 2.15
CA ALA A 76 0.65 4.53 2.09
C ALA A 76 0.20 3.83 3.38
N ARG A 77 -1.05 4.13 3.77
CA ARG A 77 -1.68 3.53 4.94
C ARG A 77 -2.98 2.88 4.56
N PHE A 78 -3.17 1.64 4.99
CA PHE A 78 -4.39 0.88 4.77
C PHE A 78 -5.01 0.50 6.11
N GLY A 79 -6.31 0.64 6.21
CA GLY A 79 -7.11 0.09 7.29
C GLY A 79 -7.24 -1.43 7.20
N ASN A 80 -8.18 -1.98 7.96
CA ASN A 80 -8.42 -3.41 8.03
C ASN A 80 -9.29 -3.89 6.85
N ASP A 81 -9.22 -5.20 6.56
CA ASP A 81 -10.08 -5.88 5.59
C ASP A 81 -10.01 -5.28 4.17
N CYS A 82 -8.86 -4.71 3.82
CA CYS A 82 -8.63 -4.15 2.51
C CYS A 82 -8.20 -5.22 1.49
N ARG A 83 -8.65 -5.04 0.25
CA ARG A 83 -8.33 -5.92 -0.86
C ARG A 83 -7.83 -5.15 -2.05
N ILE A 84 -6.72 -5.63 -2.64
CA ILE A 84 -6.16 -5.08 -3.88
C ILE A 84 -5.94 -6.18 -4.91
N ARG A 85 -5.87 -5.80 -6.18
CA ARG A 85 -5.66 -6.72 -7.30
C ARG A 85 -4.43 -6.36 -8.12
N ASN A 86 -4.10 -7.19 -9.08
CA ASN A 86 -2.99 -6.97 -10.00
C ASN A 86 -3.05 -5.57 -10.66
N GLY A 87 -1.89 -5.01 -10.94
CA GLY A 87 -1.74 -3.70 -11.60
C GLY A 87 -2.16 -2.49 -10.78
N VAL A 88 -2.52 -2.67 -9.50
CA VAL A 88 -2.87 -1.56 -8.61
C VAL A 88 -1.62 -0.75 -8.27
N VAL A 89 -1.75 0.56 -8.37
CA VAL A 89 -0.72 1.50 -7.93
C VAL A 89 -1.29 2.42 -6.86
N VAL A 90 -0.67 2.43 -5.67
CA VAL A 90 -1.00 3.36 -4.59
C VAL A 90 0.25 4.16 -4.25
N GLY A 91 0.23 5.45 -4.54
CA GLY A 91 1.46 6.21 -4.46
C GLY A 91 1.31 7.72 -4.42
N LEU A 92 2.44 8.37 -4.60
CA LEU A 92 2.58 9.82 -4.63
C LEU A 92 2.03 10.38 -5.95
N ALA A 93 1.47 11.59 -5.93
CA ALA A 93 1.11 12.31 -7.17
C ALA A 93 2.35 12.97 -7.79
N GLU A 94 3.27 13.45 -6.97
CA GLU A 94 4.46 14.17 -7.39
C GLU A 94 5.72 13.61 -6.73
N VAL A 95 6.81 13.65 -7.46
CA VAL A 95 8.12 13.26 -6.93
C VAL A 95 8.60 14.31 -5.93
N GLY A 96 8.89 13.87 -4.69
CA GLY A 96 9.37 14.76 -3.62
C GLY A 96 8.30 15.13 -2.57
N ASP A 97 7.01 15.01 -2.85
CA ASP A 97 5.97 15.09 -1.80
C ASP A 97 5.81 13.70 -1.14
N PRO A 98 6.14 13.53 0.15
CA PRO A 98 6.02 12.24 0.83
C PRO A 98 4.56 11.86 1.14
N ALA A 99 3.59 12.64 0.70
CA ALA A 99 2.19 12.40 0.98
C ALA A 99 1.62 11.32 0.05
N ALA A 100 1.25 10.21 0.67
CA ALA A 100 0.60 9.08 0.03
C ALA A 100 -0.84 8.92 0.52
N PRO A 101 -1.66 8.14 -0.20
CA PRO A 101 -3.04 7.90 0.19
C PRO A 101 -3.18 7.27 1.58
N VAL A 102 -4.22 7.70 2.30
CA VAL A 102 -4.71 7.06 3.52
C VAL A 102 -6.03 6.37 3.20
N ILE A 103 -6.05 5.07 3.35
CA ILE A 103 -7.16 4.19 2.95
C ILE A 103 -7.81 3.64 4.21
N GLY A 104 -9.13 3.76 4.32
CA GLY A 104 -9.92 3.28 5.45
C GLY A 104 -10.10 1.77 5.46
N ASP A 105 -11.08 1.32 6.24
CA ASP A 105 -11.40 -0.09 6.41
C ASP A 105 -12.31 -0.62 5.29
N ASN A 106 -12.23 -1.92 5.01
CA ASN A 106 -13.08 -2.64 4.06
C ASN A 106 -13.11 -2.00 2.66
N VAL A 107 -11.93 -1.60 2.17
CA VAL A 107 -11.78 -1.00 0.85
C VAL A 107 -11.38 -2.06 -0.17
N ASP A 108 -12.10 -2.10 -1.30
CA ASP A 108 -11.86 -3.02 -2.42
C ASP A 108 -11.35 -2.25 -3.65
N ILE A 109 -10.09 -2.48 -4.03
CA ILE A 109 -9.43 -1.80 -5.14
C ILE A 109 -9.34 -2.73 -6.35
N GLY A 110 -10.06 -2.37 -7.40
CA GLY A 110 -10.12 -3.11 -8.66
C GLY A 110 -8.78 -3.19 -9.39
N ALA A 111 -8.63 -4.21 -10.24
CA ALA A 111 -7.43 -4.43 -11.01
C ALA A 111 -7.04 -3.20 -11.84
N GLY A 112 -5.75 -2.89 -11.89
CA GLY A 112 -5.23 -1.78 -12.66
C GLY A 112 -5.51 -0.38 -12.10
N ALA A 113 -6.26 -0.24 -11.01
CA ALA A 113 -6.60 1.06 -10.45
C ALA A 113 -5.36 1.82 -9.93
N LYS A 114 -5.40 3.15 -10.05
CA LYS A 114 -4.36 4.07 -9.58
C LYS A 114 -4.96 4.98 -8.51
N VAL A 115 -4.37 4.99 -7.33
CA VAL A 115 -4.78 5.84 -6.19
C VAL A 115 -3.58 6.70 -5.84
N LEU A 116 -3.64 7.97 -6.19
CA LEU A 116 -2.46 8.83 -6.22
C LEU A 116 -2.65 10.12 -5.43
N GLY A 117 -1.60 10.50 -4.70
CA GLY A 117 -1.48 11.78 -4.01
C GLY A 117 -1.94 11.75 -2.56
N ARG A 118 -1.98 12.93 -1.97
CA ARG A 118 -2.42 13.17 -0.59
C ARG A 118 -3.95 13.12 -0.49
N ILE A 119 -4.52 11.93 -0.65
CA ILE A 119 -5.97 11.74 -0.64
C ILE A 119 -6.40 10.77 0.47
N ARG A 120 -7.64 10.91 0.87
CA ARG A 120 -8.31 10.03 1.82
C ARG A 120 -9.37 9.21 1.12
N ILE A 121 -9.28 7.90 1.28
CA ILE A 121 -10.31 6.96 0.87
C ILE A 121 -11.02 6.51 2.14
N GLY A 122 -12.32 6.71 2.20
CA GLY A 122 -13.14 6.36 3.35
C GLY A 122 -13.33 4.85 3.51
N ASN A 123 -14.17 4.48 4.46
CA ASN A 123 -14.51 3.09 4.74
C ASN A 123 -15.53 2.55 3.74
N ASN A 124 -15.54 1.23 3.53
CA ASN A 124 -16.48 0.53 2.65
C ASN A 124 -16.46 1.02 1.18
N VAL A 125 -15.35 1.63 0.75
CA VAL A 125 -15.22 2.16 -0.61
C VAL A 125 -14.88 1.05 -1.60
N ARG A 126 -15.42 1.16 -2.81
CA ARG A 126 -15.02 0.34 -3.96
C ARG A 126 -14.42 1.21 -5.05
N ILE A 127 -13.22 0.86 -5.47
CA ILE A 127 -12.54 1.48 -6.60
C ILE A 127 -12.62 0.52 -7.77
N GLY A 128 -13.23 1.00 -8.87
CA GLY A 128 -13.40 0.20 -10.07
C GLY A 128 -12.08 -0.15 -10.75
N ALA A 129 -12.09 -1.19 -11.57
CA ALA A 129 -10.91 -1.56 -12.35
C ALA A 129 -10.48 -0.39 -13.26
N ASN A 130 -9.17 -0.19 -13.38
CA ASN A 130 -8.53 0.88 -14.14
C ASN A 130 -8.97 2.32 -13.77
N ALA A 131 -9.62 2.52 -12.63
CA ALA A 131 -9.96 3.85 -12.17
C ALA A 131 -8.72 4.63 -11.73
N VAL A 132 -8.70 5.94 -12.00
CA VAL A 132 -7.63 6.85 -11.55
C VAL A 132 -8.19 7.81 -10.51
N VAL A 133 -7.91 7.53 -9.24
CA VAL A 133 -8.40 8.28 -8.10
C VAL A 133 -7.34 9.28 -7.65
N ILE A 134 -7.65 10.57 -7.77
CA ILE A 134 -6.77 11.68 -7.43
C ILE A 134 -7.45 12.70 -6.50
N ARG A 135 -8.58 12.31 -5.91
CA ARG A 135 -9.36 13.12 -4.96
C ARG A 135 -9.92 12.22 -3.87
N ASP A 136 -10.30 12.83 -2.76
CA ASP A 136 -10.91 12.13 -1.64
C ASP A 136 -12.19 11.39 -2.06
N VAL A 137 -12.39 10.23 -1.45
CA VAL A 137 -13.60 9.41 -1.63
C VAL A 137 -14.23 9.21 -0.26
N PRO A 138 -15.47 9.69 -0.05
CA PRO A 138 -16.18 9.49 1.22
C PRO A 138 -16.51 8.01 1.50
N ASP A 139 -16.90 7.71 2.74
CA ASP A 139 -17.36 6.39 3.15
C ASP A 139 -18.54 5.93 2.28
N ASP A 140 -18.66 4.62 2.08
CA ASP A 140 -19.78 3.99 1.36
C ASP A 140 -19.97 4.46 -0.09
N HIS A 141 -18.88 4.85 -0.76
CA HIS A 141 -18.91 5.29 -2.15
C HIS A 141 -18.19 4.33 -3.11
N ILE A 142 -18.42 4.55 -4.39
CA ILE A 142 -17.73 3.89 -5.51
C ILE A 142 -17.01 4.97 -6.30
N ALA A 143 -15.74 4.72 -6.64
CA ALA A 143 -14.95 5.56 -7.53
C ALA A 143 -14.65 4.80 -8.83
N VAL A 144 -15.07 5.32 -9.98
CA VAL A 144 -14.90 4.66 -11.29
C VAL A 144 -14.51 5.64 -12.39
N GLY A 145 -13.71 5.20 -13.34
CA GLY A 145 -13.32 5.97 -14.53
C GLY A 145 -11.99 6.72 -14.40
N VAL A 146 -11.63 7.48 -15.43
CA VAL A 146 -10.36 8.22 -15.56
C VAL A 146 -10.66 9.65 -16.06
N PRO A 147 -10.51 10.68 -15.20
CA PRO A 147 -10.36 10.62 -13.75
C PRO A 147 -11.60 10.01 -13.08
N ALA A 148 -11.42 9.42 -11.89
CA ALA A 148 -12.49 8.73 -11.23
C ALA A 148 -13.63 9.66 -10.79
N VAL A 149 -14.86 9.26 -11.12
CA VAL A 149 -16.09 9.88 -10.64
C VAL A 149 -16.57 9.13 -9.42
N VAL A 150 -16.81 9.87 -8.35
CA VAL A 150 -17.28 9.34 -7.07
C VAL A 150 -18.81 9.32 -7.05
N LYS A 151 -19.39 8.17 -6.71
CA LYS A 151 -20.85 7.96 -6.63
C LYS A 151 -21.21 7.23 -5.33
N PRO A 152 -22.37 7.53 -4.70
CA PRO A 152 -22.85 6.75 -3.58
C PRO A 152 -22.99 5.26 -3.97
N ARG A 153 -22.56 4.37 -3.09
CA ARG A 153 -22.75 2.93 -3.27
C ARG A 153 -24.19 2.58 -2.98
N LYS A 154 -24.92 2.12 -4.00
CA LYS A 154 -26.24 1.55 -3.76
C LYS A 154 -26.09 0.32 -2.84
N ALA A 155 -26.89 0.25 -1.78
CA ALA A 155 -26.95 -0.93 -0.95
C ALA A 155 -27.16 -2.16 -1.85
N ARG A 156 -26.33 -3.18 -1.65
CA ARG A 156 -26.54 -4.46 -2.35
C ARG A 156 -27.84 -5.03 -1.81
N VAL A 157 -28.88 -5.01 -2.62
CA VAL A 157 -30.05 -5.83 -2.32
C VAL A 157 -29.54 -7.26 -2.34
N GLU A 158 -29.40 -7.89 -1.18
CA GLU A 158 -29.13 -9.31 -1.11
C GLU A 158 -30.27 -10.01 -1.84
N ALA A 159 -29.96 -10.55 -3.03
CA ALA A 159 -30.86 -11.47 -3.68
C ALA A 159 -30.97 -12.66 -2.74
N ALA A 160 -32.11 -12.77 -2.05
CA ALA A 160 -32.47 -13.95 -1.31
C ALA A 160 -32.48 -15.12 -2.31
N ALA A 161 -31.57 -16.07 -2.07
CA ALA A 161 -31.56 -17.37 -2.74
C ALA A 161 -32.36 -18.35 -1.89
#